data_b62627b1b2587214833ad9de4bb14332
#
_entry.id   b62627b1b2587214833ad9de4bb14332
#
_cell.length_a   1.000
_cell.length_b   1.000
_cell.length_c   1.000
_cell.angle_alpha   90.00
_cell.angle_beta   90.00
_cell.angle_gamma   90.00
#
_symmetry.space_group_name_H-M   'P 1'
#
loop_
_entity.id
_entity.type
_entity.pdbx_description
1 polymer ?
#
loop_
_entity_poly.entity_id
_entity_poly.type
_entity_poly.pdbx_seq_one_letter_code
_entity_poly.pdbx_strand_id
1 'polypeptide(L)'
;MAVPDTPRCVDTTLQPTATGLLPTSDLLVRACRGHRVVGGPLLWFARDLAVLHERKHIGRGGSVDTDPVHILENDRRRGELVMAIDDWVTRSVPQHRLGATLHTETIGAVIDRLAESSVRAHHALMTLDAADERLHCAWHHLAELADAYDDLIRDVLAGRRRLPEW
;
A
#
# COMPACT_ATOMS: atom_id res chain seq x y z
N MET A 1 -43.07 32.56 -31.63
CA MET A 1 -43.06 31.36 -30.81
C MET A 1 -41.62 30.85 -30.78
N ALA A 2 -40.86 31.26 -29.74
CA ALA A 2 -39.43 31.00 -29.61
C ALA A 2 -39.24 29.74 -28.79
N VAL A 3 -38.46 28.79 -29.31
CA VAL A 3 -38.08 27.55 -28.64
C VAL A 3 -36.93 27.88 -27.67
N PRO A 4 -36.98 27.52 -26.39
CA PRO A 4 -35.86 27.76 -25.47
C PRO A 4 -34.71 26.78 -25.73
N ASP A 5 -33.53 27.35 -25.80
CA ASP A 5 -32.23 26.72 -25.98
C ASP A 5 -31.92 25.85 -24.73
N THR A 6 -31.67 24.55 -24.93
CA THR A 6 -31.32 23.60 -23.89
C THR A 6 -29.84 23.73 -23.59
N PRO A 7 -29.39 23.95 -22.32
CA PRO A 7 -27.97 24.01 -22.02
C PRO A 7 -27.36 22.60 -22.16
N ARG A 8 -26.35 22.47 -23.03
CA ARG A 8 -25.51 21.31 -23.16
C ARG A 8 -24.80 21.06 -21.82
N CYS A 9 -25.05 19.88 -21.25
CA CYS A 9 -24.18 19.33 -20.22
C CYS A 9 -22.75 19.25 -20.77
N VAL A 10 -21.86 20.05 -20.25
CA VAL A 10 -20.42 19.89 -20.42
C VAL A 10 -20.03 18.69 -19.56
N ASP A 11 -19.72 17.60 -20.26
CA ASP A 11 -19.02 16.44 -19.68
C ASP A 11 -17.66 16.94 -19.19
N THR A 12 -17.59 17.27 -17.89
CA THR A 12 -16.33 17.53 -17.23
C THR A 12 -15.68 16.17 -17.01
N THR A 13 -14.94 15.70 -18.00
CA THR A 13 -13.98 14.61 -17.86
C THR A 13 -12.98 15.05 -16.79
N LEU A 14 -13.21 14.61 -15.56
CA LEU A 14 -12.27 14.74 -14.44
C LEU A 14 -10.99 13.98 -14.83
N GLN A 15 -10.02 14.72 -15.37
CA GLN A 15 -8.66 14.20 -15.45
C GLN A 15 -8.21 13.89 -14.02
N PRO A 16 -7.74 12.67 -13.74
CA PRO A 16 -7.21 12.36 -12.41
C PRO A 16 -6.03 13.29 -12.15
N THR A 17 -6.19 14.18 -11.19
CA THR A 17 -5.07 14.97 -10.69
C THR A 17 -4.01 14.00 -10.18
N ALA A 18 -2.72 14.30 -10.41
CA ALA A 18 -1.60 13.43 -10.01
C ALA A 18 -1.67 12.97 -8.55
N THR A 19 -2.33 13.74 -7.69
CA THR A 19 -2.61 13.42 -6.28
C THR A 19 -3.52 12.19 -6.08
N GLY A 20 -4.25 11.74 -7.12
CA GLY A 20 -5.11 10.54 -7.05
C GLY A 20 -4.47 9.26 -7.59
N LEU A 21 -3.22 9.32 -8.09
CA LEU A 21 -2.54 8.16 -8.68
C LEU A 21 -2.08 7.14 -7.63
N LEU A 22 -1.52 7.60 -6.52
CA LEU A 22 -1.10 6.74 -5.42
C LEU A 22 -2.10 6.85 -4.26
N PRO A 23 -2.54 5.71 -3.67
CA PRO A 23 -3.44 5.73 -2.54
C PRO A 23 -2.74 6.28 -1.28
N THR A 24 -3.50 6.88 -0.38
CA THR A 24 -3.00 7.27 0.95
C THR A 24 -2.74 6.05 1.82
N SER A 25 -1.92 6.22 2.86
CA SER A 25 -1.65 5.17 3.84
C SER A 25 -2.92 4.66 4.52
N ASP A 26 -3.90 5.53 4.81
CA ASP A 26 -5.20 5.12 5.38
C ASP A 26 -5.93 4.14 4.48
N LEU A 27 -6.00 4.39 3.17
CA LEU A 27 -6.64 3.48 2.21
C LEU A 27 -5.90 2.15 2.12
N LEU A 28 -4.56 2.15 2.14
CA LEU A 28 -3.75 0.94 2.15
C LEU A 28 -3.98 0.11 3.42
N VAL A 29 -3.92 0.73 4.59
CA VAL A 29 -4.15 0.05 5.88
C VAL A 29 -5.56 -0.52 5.96
N ARG A 30 -6.58 0.22 5.49
CA ARG A 30 -7.95 -0.29 5.41
C ARG A 30 -8.08 -1.47 4.45
N ALA A 31 -7.41 -1.43 3.30
CA ALA A 31 -7.36 -2.55 2.36
C ALA A 31 -6.70 -3.78 3.00
N CYS A 32 -5.55 -3.61 3.68
CA CYS A 32 -4.87 -4.67 4.42
C CYS A 32 -5.75 -5.34 5.49
N ARG A 33 -6.68 -4.59 6.09
CA ARG A 33 -7.66 -5.12 7.07
C ARG A 33 -8.89 -5.74 6.43
N GLY A 34 -8.92 -5.87 5.12
CA GLY A 34 -10.05 -6.46 4.38
C GLY A 34 -11.28 -5.56 4.27
N HIS A 35 -11.19 -4.28 4.63
CA HIS A 35 -12.29 -3.34 4.40
C HIS A 35 -12.53 -3.14 2.91
N ARG A 36 -13.80 -2.95 2.54
CA ARG A 36 -14.14 -2.56 1.16
C ARG A 36 -13.66 -1.13 0.93
N VAL A 37 -12.67 -0.99 0.08
CA VAL A 37 -12.14 0.32 -0.37
C VAL A 37 -12.37 0.45 -1.87
N VAL A 38 -12.70 1.65 -2.29
CA VAL A 38 -12.81 1.98 -3.71
C VAL A 38 -11.50 2.63 -4.13
N GLY A 39 -10.85 2.07 -5.16
CA GLY A 39 -9.58 2.60 -5.66
C GLY A 39 -8.91 1.69 -6.67
N GLY A 40 -7.69 2.06 -7.04
CA GLY A 40 -6.89 1.38 -8.06
C GLY A 40 -6.30 0.04 -7.61
N PRO A 41 -5.54 -0.61 -8.51
CA PRO A 41 -5.00 -1.97 -8.29
C PRO A 41 -4.06 -2.08 -7.09
N LEU A 42 -3.40 -1.00 -6.67
CA LEU A 42 -2.50 -1.00 -5.52
C LEU A 42 -3.20 -1.41 -4.21
N LEU A 43 -4.49 -1.08 -4.04
CA LEU A 43 -5.26 -1.50 -2.88
C LEU A 43 -5.52 -3.01 -2.86
N TRP A 44 -5.70 -3.62 -4.03
CA TRP A 44 -5.85 -5.08 -4.15
C TRP A 44 -4.53 -5.79 -3.85
N PHE A 45 -3.42 -5.29 -4.40
CA PHE A 45 -2.10 -5.84 -4.10
C PHE A 45 -1.75 -5.72 -2.60
N ALA A 46 -2.04 -4.58 -1.97
CA ALA A 46 -1.82 -4.39 -0.53
C ALA A 46 -2.64 -5.38 0.31
N ARG A 47 -3.90 -5.62 -0.05
CA ARG A 47 -4.75 -6.64 0.59
C ARG A 47 -4.17 -8.05 0.42
N ASP A 48 -3.74 -8.41 -0.79
CA ASP A 48 -3.17 -9.73 -1.07
C ASP A 48 -1.84 -9.93 -0.32
N LEU A 49 -0.99 -8.90 -0.23
CA LEU A 49 0.21 -8.91 0.60
C LEU A 49 -0.13 -9.16 2.09
N ALA A 50 -1.15 -8.47 2.62
CA ALA A 50 -1.60 -8.68 3.99
C ALA A 50 -2.04 -10.12 4.25
N VAL A 51 -2.78 -10.74 3.32
CA VAL A 51 -3.16 -12.16 3.42
C VAL A 51 -1.94 -13.08 3.47
N LEU A 52 -0.89 -12.80 2.69
CA LEU A 52 0.34 -13.58 2.73
C LEU A 52 1.10 -13.40 4.05
N HIS A 53 1.13 -12.18 4.60
CA HIS A 53 1.71 -11.90 5.90
C HIS A 53 0.91 -12.55 7.05
N GLU A 54 -0.43 -12.58 6.98
CA GLU A 54 -1.27 -13.29 7.95
C GLU A 54 -0.94 -14.80 7.99
N ARG A 55 -0.84 -15.44 6.83
CA ARG A 55 -0.45 -16.86 6.74
C ARG A 55 0.90 -17.11 7.40
N LYS A 56 1.90 -16.29 7.11
CA LYS A 56 3.22 -16.36 7.72
C LYS A 56 3.18 -16.14 9.24
N HIS A 57 2.29 -15.28 9.72
CA HIS A 57 2.16 -14.96 11.14
C HIS A 57 1.49 -16.10 11.91
N ILE A 58 0.44 -16.69 11.37
CA ILE A 58 -0.27 -17.85 11.94
C ILE A 58 0.67 -19.07 11.98
N GLY A 59 1.45 -19.32 10.93
CA GLY A 59 2.42 -20.41 10.88
C GLY A 59 3.53 -20.34 11.96
N ARG A 60 3.84 -19.15 12.45
CA ARG A 60 4.81 -18.95 13.56
C ARG A 60 4.21 -19.24 14.93
N GLY A 61 2.90 -19.21 15.10
CA GLY A 61 2.21 -19.38 16.39
C GLY A 61 1.69 -20.78 16.68
N GLY A 62 1.68 -21.69 15.73
CA GLY A 62 1.17 -23.05 15.94
C GLY A 62 0.98 -23.85 14.66
N SER A 63 1.64 -24.93 14.58
CA SER A 63 1.39 -26.25 13.97
C SER A 63 0.84 -26.42 12.53
N VAL A 64 0.55 -25.40 11.73
CA VAL A 64 -0.13 -25.64 10.44
C VAL A 64 0.74 -25.34 9.21
N ASP A 65 1.80 -24.54 9.29
CA ASP A 65 2.57 -24.19 8.08
C ASP A 65 4.08 -24.08 8.34
N THR A 66 4.66 -25.14 8.88
CA THR A 66 6.13 -25.31 8.97
C THR A 66 6.69 -26.04 7.73
N ASP A 67 5.86 -26.36 6.74
CA ASP A 67 6.33 -26.96 5.51
C ASP A 67 7.18 -25.94 4.72
N PRO A 68 8.48 -26.23 4.49
CA PRO A 68 9.37 -25.35 3.74
C PRO A 68 8.85 -25.00 2.34
N VAL A 69 8.08 -25.89 1.72
CA VAL A 69 7.48 -25.67 0.39
C VAL A 69 6.44 -24.54 0.44
N HIS A 70 5.58 -24.55 1.46
CA HIS A 70 4.56 -23.51 1.63
C HIS A 70 5.19 -22.15 1.99
N ILE A 71 6.25 -22.15 2.80
CA ILE A 71 6.99 -20.93 3.13
C ILE A 71 7.61 -20.33 1.87
N LEU A 72 8.27 -21.15 1.05
CA LEU A 72 8.91 -20.71 -0.19
C LEU A 72 7.87 -20.17 -1.19
N GLU A 73 6.75 -20.85 -1.35
CA GLU A 73 5.67 -20.43 -2.25
C GLU A 73 5.06 -19.09 -1.79
N ASN A 74 4.85 -18.93 -0.48
CA ASN A 74 4.36 -17.68 0.10
C ASN A 74 5.33 -16.51 -0.16
N ASP A 75 6.63 -16.72 0.04
CA ASP A 75 7.66 -15.71 -0.21
C ASP A 75 7.81 -15.41 -1.72
N ARG A 76 7.69 -16.42 -2.59
CA ARG A 76 7.66 -16.24 -4.05
C ARG A 76 6.47 -15.35 -4.46
N ARG A 77 5.28 -15.67 -4.00
CA ARG A 77 4.04 -14.93 -4.31
C ARG A 77 4.12 -13.48 -3.83
N ARG A 78 4.68 -13.27 -2.64
CA ARG A 78 4.94 -11.93 -2.10
C ARG A 78 5.85 -11.12 -3.02
N GLY A 79 6.96 -11.72 -3.47
CA GLY A 79 7.88 -11.08 -4.42
C GLY A 79 7.19 -10.70 -5.74
N GLU A 80 6.32 -11.56 -6.27
CA GLU A 80 5.54 -11.26 -7.48
C GLU A 80 4.60 -10.07 -7.31
N LEU A 81 3.95 -9.95 -6.15
CA LEU A 81 3.07 -8.81 -5.85
C LEU A 81 3.87 -7.51 -5.73
N VAL A 82 5.02 -7.54 -5.07
CA VAL A 82 5.93 -6.38 -4.98
C VAL A 82 6.34 -5.93 -6.38
N MET A 83 6.78 -6.85 -7.24
CA MET A 83 7.13 -6.52 -8.63
C MET A 83 5.92 -5.97 -9.42
N ALA A 84 4.72 -6.52 -9.23
CA ALA A 84 3.52 -6.03 -9.91
C ALA A 84 3.16 -4.59 -9.48
N ILE A 85 3.38 -4.24 -8.20
CA ILE A 85 3.23 -2.87 -7.71
C ILE A 85 4.24 -1.95 -8.38
N ASP A 86 5.51 -2.35 -8.42
CA ASP A 86 6.60 -1.54 -8.98
C ASP A 86 6.42 -1.32 -10.47
N ASP A 87 6.01 -2.34 -11.19
CA ASP A 87 5.63 -2.26 -12.60
C ASP A 87 4.48 -1.28 -12.85
N TRP A 88 3.46 -1.32 -11.98
CA TRP A 88 2.35 -0.39 -12.09
C TRP A 88 2.79 1.04 -11.81
N VAL A 89 3.58 1.26 -10.77
CA VAL A 89 4.12 2.58 -10.39
C VAL A 89 4.98 3.14 -11.53
N THR A 90 5.87 2.35 -12.11
CA THR A 90 6.75 2.77 -13.22
C THR A 90 5.95 3.24 -14.43
N ARG A 91 4.81 2.59 -14.73
CA ARG A 91 3.95 2.95 -15.87
C ARG A 91 3.03 4.12 -15.58
N SER A 92 2.62 4.31 -14.33
CA SER A 92 1.53 5.23 -13.97
C SER A 92 2.00 6.53 -13.33
N VAL A 93 3.16 6.51 -12.66
CA VAL A 93 3.69 7.66 -11.92
C VAL A 93 4.78 8.34 -12.74
N PRO A 94 4.66 9.65 -13.04
CA PRO A 94 5.70 10.39 -13.73
C PRO A 94 7.02 10.33 -12.98
N GLN A 95 8.11 9.96 -13.67
CA GLN A 95 9.44 9.90 -13.07
C GLN A 95 10.16 11.24 -13.27
N HIS A 96 10.47 11.89 -12.17
CA HIS A 96 11.26 13.12 -12.15
C HIS A 96 12.73 12.79 -11.93
N ARG A 97 13.60 13.01 -12.94
CA ARG A 97 15.01 12.62 -12.88
C ARG A 97 15.96 13.74 -12.49
N LEU A 98 15.68 14.96 -12.94
CA LEU A 98 16.56 16.12 -12.74
C LEU A 98 16.38 16.71 -11.34
N GLY A 99 17.46 16.66 -10.53
CA GLY A 99 17.49 17.28 -9.21
C GLY A 99 16.76 16.50 -8.09
N ALA A 100 16.02 15.43 -8.42
CA ALA A 100 15.32 14.63 -7.42
C ALA A 100 16.28 13.70 -6.67
N THR A 101 16.19 13.68 -5.35
CA THR A 101 16.96 12.76 -4.50
C THR A 101 16.48 11.31 -4.70
N LEU A 102 17.41 10.37 -4.91
CA LEU A 102 17.06 8.96 -5.03
C LEU A 102 16.52 8.41 -3.70
N HIS A 103 15.35 7.77 -3.74
CA HIS A 103 14.90 6.89 -2.66
C HIS A 103 15.52 5.50 -2.84
N THR A 104 15.85 4.83 -1.73
CA THR A 104 16.60 3.56 -1.78
C THR A 104 15.73 2.34 -1.97
N GLU A 105 14.41 2.48 -1.79
CA GLU A 105 13.43 1.39 -1.88
C GLU A 105 12.37 1.70 -2.91
N THR A 106 11.77 0.65 -3.47
CA THR A 106 10.63 0.76 -4.37
C THR A 106 9.32 1.00 -3.59
N ILE A 107 8.30 1.50 -4.25
CA ILE A 107 6.97 1.65 -3.63
C ILE A 107 6.39 0.28 -3.26
N GLY A 108 6.66 -0.76 -4.06
CA GLY A 108 6.23 -2.12 -3.74
C GLY A 108 6.83 -2.63 -2.44
N ALA A 109 8.12 -2.41 -2.21
CA ALA A 109 8.79 -2.78 -0.96
C ALA A 109 8.23 -1.99 0.25
N VAL A 110 7.91 -0.72 0.08
CA VAL A 110 7.31 0.10 1.14
C VAL A 110 5.90 -0.36 1.46
N ILE A 111 5.06 -0.65 0.45
CA ILE A 111 3.69 -1.18 0.65
C ILE A 111 3.72 -2.57 1.30
N ASP A 112 4.66 -3.44 0.93
CA ASP A 112 4.85 -4.75 1.54
C ASP A 112 5.14 -4.63 3.06
N ARG A 113 6.03 -3.72 3.43
CA ARG A 113 6.35 -3.45 4.84
C ARG A 113 5.16 -2.85 5.60
N LEU A 114 4.40 -1.97 4.97
CA LEU A 114 3.18 -1.40 5.54
C LEU A 114 2.12 -2.50 5.78
N ALA A 115 1.97 -3.44 4.82
CA ALA A 115 1.06 -4.58 4.96
C ALA A 115 1.49 -5.51 6.11
N GLU A 116 2.79 -5.85 6.23
CA GLU A 116 3.31 -6.64 7.34
C GLU A 116 3.05 -5.97 8.69
N SER A 117 3.34 -4.66 8.79
CA SER A 117 3.13 -3.90 10.02
C SER A 117 1.65 -3.80 10.40
N SER A 118 0.75 -3.65 9.42
CA SER A 118 -0.71 -3.66 9.62
C SER A 118 -1.19 -5.00 10.19
N VAL A 119 -0.72 -6.12 9.65
CA VAL A 119 -1.05 -7.47 10.15
C VAL A 119 -0.55 -7.66 11.57
N ARG A 120 0.70 -7.27 11.87
CA ARG A 120 1.29 -7.38 13.22
C ARG A 120 0.52 -6.55 14.25
N ALA A 121 0.18 -5.30 13.91
CA ALA A 121 -0.58 -4.41 14.79
C ALA A 121 -1.99 -4.95 15.05
N HIS A 122 -2.65 -5.49 14.02
CA HIS A 122 -3.97 -6.11 14.16
C HIS A 122 -3.91 -7.38 15.02
N HIS A 123 -2.94 -8.25 14.79
CA HIS A 123 -2.77 -9.45 15.61
C HIS A 123 -2.48 -9.11 17.08
N ALA A 124 -1.62 -8.11 17.33
CA ALA A 124 -1.37 -7.64 18.70
C ALA A 124 -2.66 -7.15 19.37
N LEU A 125 -3.52 -6.41 18.64
CA LEU A 125 -4.83 -5.95 19.15
C LEU A 125 -5.76 -7.11 19.53
N MET A 126 -5.71 -8.20 18.78
CA MET A 126 -6.60 -9.36 19.01
C MET A 126 -6.09 -10.34 20.07
N THR A 127 -4.81 -10.26 20.46
CA THR A 127 -4.17 -11.28 21.31
C THR A 127 -3.55 -10.74 22.59
N LEU A 128 -3.35 -9.43 22.70
CA LEU A 128 -2.71 -8.80 23.86
C LEU A 128 -3.71 -7.92 24.61
N ASP A 129 -3.44 -7.71 25.90
CA ASP A 129 -4.20 -6.78 26.73
C ASP A 129 -3.97 -5.33 26.27
N ALA A 130 -4.98 -4.48 26.49
CA ALA A 130 -4.91 -3.06 26.11
C ALA A 130 -3.75 -2.29 26.79
N ALA A 131 -3.27 -2.77 27.94
CA ALA A 131 -2.13 -2.18 28.67
C ALA A 131 -0.78 -2.77 28.26
N ASP A 132 -0.74 -3.75 27.33
CA ASP A 132 0.51 -4.39 26.91
C ASP A 132 1.35 -3.41 26.06
N GLU A 133 2.58 -3.17 26.47
CA GLU A 133 3.53 -2.31 25.78
C GLU A 133 3.79 -2.75 24.33
N ARG A 134 3.79 -4.06 24.07
CA ARG A 134 3.97 -4.60 22.72
C ARG A 134 2.85 -4.19 21.76
N LEU A 135 1.61 -4.06 22.27
CA LEU A 135 0.49 -3.56 21.50
C LEU A 135 0.73 -2.10 21.10
N HIS A 136 1.12 -1.26 22.05
CA HIS A 136 1.42 0.15 21.81
C HIS A 136 2.57 0.32 20.83
N CYS A 137 3.67 -0.44 21.01
CA CYS A 137 4.79 -0.42 20.07
C CYS A 137 4.39 -0.82 18.64
N ALA A 138 3.56 -1.86 18.48
CA ALA A 138 3.13 -2.31 17.16
C ALA A 138 2.29 -1.24 16.44
N TRP A 139 1.38 -0.57 17.16
CA TRP A 139 0.57 0.51 16.61
C TRP A 139 1.37 1.77 16.31
N HIS A 140 2.29 2.14 17.20
CA HIS A 140 3.18 3.28 16.98
C HIS A 140 4.03 3.07 15.72
N HIS A 141 4.63 1.90 15.57
CA HIS A 141 5.41 1.56 14.39
C HIS A 141 4.58 1.59 13.09
N LEU A 142 3.33 1.10 13.14
CA LEU A 142 2.44 1.22 11.97
C LEU A 142 2.14 2.68 11.63
N ALA A 143 1.89 3.53 12.64
CA ALA A 143 1.62 4.95 12.43
C ALA A 143 2.83 5.65 11.81
N GLU A 144 4.05 5.43 12.32
CA GLU A 144 5.28 5.99 11.77
C GLU A 144 5.50 5.58 10.30
N LEU A 145 5.25 4.31 9.96
CA LEU A 145 5.37 3.84 8.56
C LEU A 145 4.30 4.47 7.67
N ALA A 146 3.07 4.64 8.17
CA ALA A 146 1.99 5.28 7.43
C ALA A 146 2.31 6.73 7.11
N ASP A 147 2.77 7.50 8.09
CA ASP A 147 3.19 8.90 7.91
C ASP A 147 4.37 9.00 6.94
N ALA A 148 5.39 8.14 7.09
CA ALA A 148 6.55 8.09 6.22
C ALA A 148 6.18 7.75 4.77
N TYR A 149 5.20 6.86 4.56
CA TYR A 149 4.67 6.54 3.24
C TYR A 149 3.97 7.75 2.61
N ASP A 150 3.09 8.45 3.36
CA ASP A 150 2.38 9.62 2.86
C ASP A 150 3.34 10.77 2.52
N ASP A 151 4.43 10.94 3.29
CA ASP A 151 5.50 11.88 2.98
C ASP A 151 6.26 11.46 1.70
N LEU A 152 6.60 10.19 1.56
CA LEU A 152 7.27 9.66 0.38
C LEU A 152 6.45 9.91 -0.89
N ILE A 153 5.17 9.53 -0.93
CA ILE A 153 4.35 9.72 -2.13
C ILE A 153 4.17 11.19 -2.47
N ARG A 154 4.06 12.07 -1.47
CA ARG A 154 4.02 13.52 -1.65
C ARG A 154 5.30 14.04 -2.30
N ASP A 155 6.46 13.56 -1.85
CA ASP A 155 7.75 13.95 -2.39
C ASP A 155 7.99 13.42 -3.81
N VAL A 156 7.55 12.18 -4.09
CA VAL A 156 7.63 11.58 -5.43
C VAL A 156 6.76 12.35 -6.41
N LEU A 157 5.50 12.60 -6.07
CA LEU A 157 4.56 13.33 -6.93
C LEU A 157 4.98 14.79 -7.15
N ALA A 158 5.65 15.40 -6.17
CA ALA A 158 6.20 16.75 -6.29
C ALA A 158 7.58 16.82 -6.99
N GLY A 159 8.14 15.68 -7.41
CA GLY A 159 9.45 15.62 -8.06
C GLY A 159 10.66 15.89 -7.14
N ARG A 160 10.47 15.88 -5.82
CA ARG A 160 11.57 16.02 -4.85
C ARG A 160 12.33 14.71 -4.64
N ARG A 161 11.63 13.57 -4.80
CA ARG A 161 12.24 12.24 -4.77
C ARG A 161 11.97 11.48 -6.06
N ARG A 162 12.93 10.68 -6.47
CA ARG A 162 12.79 9.69 -7.54
C ARG A 162 12.93 8.29 -6.99
N LEU A 163 12.18 7.37 -7.55
CA LEU A 163 12.24 5.96 -7.20
C LEU A 163 13.38 5.25 -7.93
N PRO A 164 13.91 4.14 -7.39
CA PRO A 164 14.90 3.32 -8.08
C PRO A 164 14.25 2.67 -9.31
N GLU A 165 15.02 2.55 -10.38
CA GLU A 165 14.67 1.81 -11.60
C GLU A 165 15.36 0.43 -11.54
N TRP A 166 14.60 -0.63 -11.71
CA TRP A 166 15.10 -2.01 -11.75
C TRP A 166 14.83 -2.64 -13.10
#